data_e369d7ac199967e55845aa05c272eca3
#
_entry.id   e369d7ac199967e55845aa05c272eca3
#
_cell.length_a   1.000
_cell.length_b   1.000
_cell.length_c   1.000
_cell.angle_alpha   90.00
_cell.angle_beta   90.00
_cell.angle_gamma   90.00
#
_symmetry.space_group_name_H-M   'P 1'
#
loop_
_entity.id
_entity.type
_entity.pdbx_description
1 polymer ?
#
loop_
_entity_poly.entity_id
_entity_poly.type
_entity_poly.pdbx_seq_one_letter_code
_entity_poly.pdbx_strand_id
1 'polypeptide(L)'
;ARLRRDGQWLKLSDDEHLRPGDEVHAYGDANFFRGGIGKFGEEITVSPEIELTATYTHVVVARRDAVGKTLADLNLARQHGLVIAEVRRDGLPLPLSPSLKLQRSDVLSVVGPQSAIQELSGLLGPVESDVAQTDMTTFAFGIALGAAIGVLAINVGGIPIGIGLAGG
;
A
#
# COMPACT_ATOMS: atom_id res chain seq x y z
N ALA A 1 14.47 -1.90 9.08
CA ALA A 1 14.79 -2.97 10.03
C ALA A 1 14.37 -2.56 11.45
N ARG A 2 14.10 -3.52 12.32
CA ARG A 2 13.84 -3.34 13.74
C ARG A 2 14.74 -4.29 14.52
N LEU A 3 15.16 -3.88 15.71
CA LEU A 3 16.01 -4.66 16.60
C LEU A 3 15.26 -4.98 17.89
N ARG A 4 15.30 -6.23 18.30
CA ARG A 4 14.79 -6.67 19.59
C ARG A 4 15.95 -7.23 20.42
N ARG A 5 16.13 -6.71 21.62
CA ARG A 5 17.16 -7.11 22.58
C ARG A 5 16.50 -7.36 23.93
N ASP A 6 16.78 -8.50 24.54
CA ASP A 6 16.19 -8.89 25.84
C ASP A 6 14.65 -8.75 25.87
N GLY A 7 13.99 -9.09 24.76
CA GLY A 7 12.54 -8.99 24.63
C GLY A 7 11.99 -7.59 24.37
N GLN A 8 12.82 -6.55 24.37
CA GLN A 8 12.39 -5.16 24.16
C GLN A 8 12.76 -4.64 22.75
N TRP A 9 11.85 -3.88 22.14
CA TRP A 9 12.11 -3.24 20.87
C TRP A 9 12.97 -2.00 21.03
N LEU A 10 14.09 -1.96 20.31
CA LEU A 10 15.00 -0.82 20.25
C LEU A 10 14.82 -0.03 18.96
N LYS A 11 14.92 1.28 19.06
CA LYS A 11 15.01 2.13 17.89
C LYS A 11 16.42 2.02 17.32
N LEU A 12 16.53 1.56 16.06
CA LEU A 12 17.83 1.49 15.39
C LEU A 12 18.40 2.91 15.18
N SER A 13 19.63 3.07 15.64
CA SER A 13 20.48 4.22 15.38
C SER A 13 21.60 3.80 14.44
N ASP A 14 22.18 4.75 13.70
CA ASP A 14 23.31 4.44 12.80
C ASP A 14 24.55 3.91 13.56
N ASP A 15 24.66 4.20 14.86
CA ASP A 15 25.76 3.76 15.73
C ASP A 15 25.43 2.49 16.53
N GLU A 16 24.24 1.90 16.35
CA GLU A 16 23.84 0.72 17.11
C GLU A 16 24.62 -0.52 16.64
N HIS A 17 25.29 -1.17 17.58
CA HIS A 17 26.05 -2.39 17.33
C HIS A 17 25.20 -3.60 17.71
N LEU A 18 25.14 -4.58 16.81
CA LEU A 18 24.49 -5.86 17.07
C LEU A 18 25.26 -6.66 18.10
N ARG A 19 24.56 -7.36 18.97
CA ARG A 19 25.11 -8.23 20.00
C ARG A 19 24.61 -9.66 19.80
N PRO A 20 25.37 -10.68 20.25
CA PRO A 20 24.87 -12.03 20.28
C PRO A 20 23.56 -12.11 21.07
N GLY A 21 22.52 -12.74 20.49
CA GLY A 21 21.19 -12.82 21.09
C GLY A 21 20.22 -11.73 20.64
N ASP A 22 20.66 -10.74 19.85
CA ASP A 22 19.76 -9.78 19.22
C ASP A 22 18.91 -10.43 18.13
N GLU A 23 17.65 -10.07 18.08
CA GLU A 23 16.74 -10.44 16.99
C GLU A 23 16.59 -9.24 16.04
N VAL A 24 16.94 -9.43 14.79
CA VAL A 24 16.81 -8.39 13.75
C VAL A 24 15.66 -8.73 12.83
N HIS A 25 14.65 -7.86 12.80
CA HIS A 25 13.54 -7.95 11.86
C HIS A 25 13.79 -6.99 10.71
N ALA A 26 14.04 -7.54 9.54
CA ALA A 26 14.33 -6.76 8.35
C ALA A 26 13.31 -7.05 7.24
N TYR A 27 12.96 -6.00 6.49
CA TYR A 27 12.13 -6.10 5.30
C TYR A 27 12.94 -5.58 4.13
N GLY A 28 12.79 -6.16 2.97
CA GLY A 28 13.49 -5.70 1.78
C GLY A 28 13.37 -6.66 0.62
N ASP A 29 14.12 -6.37 -0.43
CA ASP A 29 14.21 -7.22 -1.60
C ASP A 29 14.77 -8.61 -1.26
N ALA A 30 14.15 -9.66 -1.80
CA ALA A 30 14.58 -11.04 -1.57
C ALA A 30 16.04 -11.30 -2.00
N ASN A 31 16.55 -10.56 -2.98
CA ASN A 31 17.93 -10.70 -3.42
C ASN A 31 18.93 -10.14 -2.40
N PHE A 32 18.54 -9.09 -1.66
CA PHE A 32 19.33 -8.57 -0.55
C PHE A 32 19.50 -9.64 0.54
N PHE A 33 18.44 -10.38 0.84
CA PHE A 33 18.49 -11.42 1.86
C PHE A 33 19.26 -12.67 1.44
N ARG A 34 19.17 -13.09 0.17
CA ARG A 34 19.88 -14.29 -0.33
C ARG A 34 21.39 -14.23 -0.16
N GLY A 35 22.00 -13.04 -0.22
CA GLY A 35 23.45 -12.87 -0.13
C GLY A 35 23.99 -12.57 1.28
N GLY A 36 23.13 -12.25 2.24
CA GLY A 36 23.53 -11.62 3.48
C GLY A 36 23.12 -12.30 4.78
N ILE A 37 21.97 -12.97 4.84
CA ILE A 37 21.41 -13.48 6.11
C ILE A 37 22.36 -14.42 6.83
N GLY A 38 22.94 -15.39 6.14
CA GLY A 38 23.87 -16.35 6.76
C GLY A 38 25.14 -15.75 7.39
N LYS A 39 25.43 -14.46 7.12
CA LYS A 39 26.55 -13.74 7.73
C LYS A 39 26.19 -13.09 9.06
N PHE A 40 24.90 -12.86 9.29
CA PHE A 40 24.41 -12.15 10.48
C PHE A 40 23.85 -13.08 11.56
N GLY A 41 23.41 -14.27 11.18
CA GLY A 41 22.82 -15.22 12.11
C GLY A 41 21.94 -16.26 11.42
N GLU A 42 21.20 -17.02 12.21
CA GLU A 42 20.22 -17.98 11.74
C GLU A 42 18.85 -17.32 11.59
N GLU A 43 18.11 -17.73 10.57
CA GLU A 43 16.72 -17.31 10.40
C GLU A 43 15.86 -17.97 11.47
N ILE A 44 15.18 -17.13 12.26
CA ILE A 44 14.28 -17.61 13.30
C ILE A 44 12.83 -17.50 12.84
N THR A 45 12.02 -18.49 13.19
CA THR A 45 10.58 -18.43 12.96
C THR A 45 9.98 -17.40 13.90
N VAL A 46 9.34 -16.38 13.31
CA VAL A 46 8.68 -15.32 14.08
C VAL A 46 7.47 -15.91 14.80
N SER A 47 7.38 -15.70 16.12
CA SER A 47 6.17 -16.06 16.87
C SER A 47 4.96 -15.27 16.35
N PRO A 48 3.76 -15.90 16.26
CA PRO A 48 2.57 -15.25 15.71
C PRO A 48 2.14 -13.99 16.47
N GLU A 49 2.62 -13.76 17.66
CA GLU A 49 2.37 -12.57 18.48
C GLU A 49 3.09 -11.30 17.94
N ILE A 50 4.08 -11.49 17.08
CA ILE A 50 4.74 -10.38 16.40
C ILE A 50 4.00 -10.20 15.05
N GLU A 51 2.83 -9.62 15.09
CA GLU A 51 2.18 -9.08 13.89
C GLU A 51 3.07 -7.98 13.31
N LEU A 52 4.06 -8.40 12.54
CA LEU A 52 4.70 -7.55 11.57
C LEU A 52 3.69 -7.32 10.44
N THR A 53 2.67 -6.57 10.73
CA THR A 53 1.70 -6.14 9.72
C THR A 53 2.43 -5.16 8.80
N ALA A 54 3.32 -5.72 7.95
CA ALA A 54 3.82 -4.97 6.82
C ALA A 54 2.66 -4.86 5.83
N THR A 55 2.07 -3.70 5.78
CA THR A 55 1.01 -3.40 4.82
C THR A 55 1.65 -3.05 3.49
N TYR A 56 1.22 -3.71 2.43
CA TYR A 56 1.51 -3.32 1.06
C TYR A 56 0.41 -2.36 0.61
N THR A 57 0.80 -1.21 0.09
CA THR A 57 -0.17 -0.22 -0.37
C THR A 57 0.39 0.64 -1.50
N HIS A 58 -0.49 1.35 -2.16
CA HIS A 58 -0.16 2.28 -3.22
C HIS A 58 -0.39 3.72 -2.74
N VAL A 59 0.59 4.59 -2.99
CA VAL A 59 0.51 6.02 -2.66
C VAL A 59 0.71 6.83 -3.92
N VAL A 60 -0.24 7.72 -4.20
CA VAL A 60 -0.18 8.60 -5.37
C VAL A 60 0.56 9.89 -5.03
N VAL A 61 1.52 10.28 -5.85
CA VAL A 61 2.23 11.55 -5.72
C VAL A 61 1.32 12.69 -6.17
N ALA A 62 0.69 13.35 -5.22
CA ALA A 62 -0.23 14.46 -5.46
C ALA A 62 0.27 15.80 -4.89
N ARG A 63 1.12 15.75 -3.86
CA ARG A 63 1.60 16.97 -3.18
C ARG A 63 2.71 17.64 -3.96
N ARG A 64 2.60 18.97 -4.07
CA ARG A 64 3.59 19.79 -4.78
C ARG A 64 4.99 19.66 -4.20
N ASP A 65 5.09 19.52 -2.87
CA ASP A 65 6.37 19.43 -2.15
C ASP A 65 7.10 18.10 -2.40
N ALA A 66 6.42 17.08 -2.90
CA ALA A 66 6.99 15.79 -3.26
C ALA A 66 7.43 15.75 -4.73
N VAL A 67 6.76 16.52 -5.58
CA VAL A 67 7.06 16.56 -7.01
C VAL A 67 8.45 17.16 -7.24
N GLY A 68 9.27 16.46 -8.02
CA GLY A 68 10.65 16.85 -8.33
C GLY A 68 11.69 16.36 -7.32
N LYS A 69 11.29 15.89 -6.15
CA LYS A 69 12.20 15.20 -5.22
C LYS A 69 12.62 13.85 -5.78
N THR A 70 13.82 13.43 -5.42
CA THR A 70 14.30 12.08 -5.75
C THR A 70 13.87 11.06 -4.69
N LEU A 71 13.95 9.77 -5.03
CA LEU A 71 13.72 8.72 -4.03
C LEU A 71 14.71 8.79 -2.88
N ALA A 72 15.96 9.21 -3.15
CA ALA A 72 16.96 9.45 -2.11
C ALA A 72 16.56 10.59 -1.17
N ASP A 73 16.01 11.70 -1.70
CA ASP A 73 15.57 12.84 -0.90
C ASP A 73 14.42 12.47 0.06
N LEU A 74 13.54 11.55 -0.35
CA LEU A 74 12.45 11.06 0.49
C LEU A 74 12.95 10.22 1.67
N ASN A 75 14.09 9.54 1.50
CA ASN A 75 14.75 8.74 2.54
C ASN A 75 13.78 7.86 3.38
N LEU A 76 12.76 7.28 2.73
CA LEU A 76 11.63 6.60 3.37
C LEU A 76 12.08 5.40 4.22
N ALA A 77 13.11 4.68 3.78
CA ALA A 77 13.61 3.51 4.50
C ALA A 77 14.19 3.89 5.86
N ARG A 78 14.95 4.99 5.95
CA ARG A 78 15.59 5.42 7.20
C ARG A 78 14.64 6.19 8.11
N GLN A 79 13.83 7.08 7.56
CA GLN A 79 12.96 7.96 8.35
C GLN A 79 11.70 7.26 8.83
N HIS A 80 11.10 6.43 7.97
CA HIS A 80 9.78 5.85 8.21
C HIS A 80 9.78 4.31 8.22
N GLY A 81 10.91 3.66 7.93
CA GLY A 81 10.96 2.19 7.84
C GLY A 81 10.14 1.63 6.68
N LEU A 82 9.88 2.43 5.64
CA LEU A 82 9.12 2.06 4.46
C LEU A 82 10.04 1.63 3.33
N VAL A 83 9.69 0.56 2.65
CA VAL A 83 10.39 0.07 1.46
C VAL A 83 9.55 0.39 0.23
N ILE A 84 10.16 1.00 -0.78
CA ILE A 84 9.53 1.20 -2.08
C ILE A 84 9.77 -0.07 -2.89
N ALA A 85 8.69 -0.78 -3.22
CA ALA A 85 8.73 -1.98 -4.04
C ALA A 85 8.70 -1.64 -5.54
N GLU A 86 7.93 -0.62 -5.93
CA GLU A 86 7.76 -0.23 -7.32
C GLU A 86 7.38 1.26 -7.40
N VAL A 87 7.77 1.90 -8.49
CA VAL A 87 7.23 3.21 -8.91
C VAL A 87 6.63 3.05 -10.30
N ARG A 88 5.39 3.49 -10.48
CA ARG A 88 4.70 3.48 -11.77
C ARG A 88 4.39 4.90 -12.21
N ARG A 89 4.56 5.15 -13.51
CA ARG A 89 4.16 6.39 -14.17
C ARG A 89 3.32 6.05 -15.38
N ASP A 90 2.13 6.62 -15.48
CA ASP A 90 1.15 6.33 -16.54
C ASP A 90 0.91 4.82 -16.70
N GLY A 91 0.88 4.08 -15.57
CA GLY A 91 0.68 2.63 -15.53
C GLY A 91 1.94 1.80 -15.84
N LEU A 92 3.05 2.39 -16.27
CA LEU A 92 4.28 1.69 -16.61
C LEU A 92 5.27 1.67 -15.43
N PRO A 93 5.88 0.52 -15.11
CA PRO A 93 6.88 0.43 -14.07
C PRO A 93 8.16 1.16 -14.47
N LEU A 94 8.73 1.92 -13.54
CA LEU A 94 10.00 2.61 -13.72
C LEU A 94 11.14 1.88 -12.99
N PRO A 95 12.37 1.90 -13.53
CA PRO A 95 13.53 1.40 -12.83
C PRO A 95 13.74 2.15 -11.51
N LEU A 96 13.83 1.43 -10.39
CA LEU A 96 14.11 2.03 -9.10
C LEU A 96 15.56 2.51 -9.05
N SER A 97 15.74 3.81 -8.92
CA SER A 97 17.04 4.45 -8.75
C SER A 97 16.96 5.52 -7.67
N PRO A 98 17.95 5.67 -6.81
CA PRO A 98 17.99 6.76 -5.82
C PRO A 98 17.80 8.15 -6.44
N SER A 99 18.23 8.35 -7.68
CA SER A 99 18.11 9.60 -8.43
C SER A 99 16.79 9.75 -9.20
N LEU A 100 15.88 8.77 -9.15
CA LEU A 100 14.60 8.84 -9.81
C LEU A 100 13.78 10.00 -9.22
N LYS A 101 13.48 11.00 -10.05
CA LYS A 101 12.64 12.15 -9.68
C LYS A 101 11.17 11.82 -9.80
N LEU A 102 10.45 12.07 -8.73
CA LEU A 102 9.01 11.89 -8.69
C LEU A 102 8.29 12.95 -9.50
N GLN A 103 7.27 12.53 -10.22
CA GLN A 103 6.35 13.40 -10.93
C GLN A 103 4.95 13.29 -10.33
N ARG A 104 4.12 14.27 -10.65
CA ARG A 104 2.71 14.22 -10.26
C ARG A 104 2.05 12.99 -10.89
N SER A 105 1.17 12.35 -10.13
CA SER A 105 0.46 11.11 -10.51
C SER A 105 1.34 9.86 -10.59
N ASP A 106 2.62 9.92 -10.22
CA ASP A 106 3.38 8.69 -9.98
C ASP A 106 2.72 7.90 -8.86
N VAL A 107 2.67 6.59 -9.01
CA VAL A 107 2.15 5.66 -8.00
C VAL A 107 3.34 4.90 -7.40
N LEU A 108 3.52 5.05 -6.11
CA LEU A 108 4.53 4.33 -5.34
C LEU A 108 3.89 3.14 -4.64
N SER A 109 4.35 1.93 -4.95
CA SER A 109 4.04 0.74 -4.16
C SER A 109 4.99 0.67 -2.99
N VAL A 110 4.46 0.74 -1.78
CA VAL A 110 5.25 0.78 -0.56
C VAL A 110 4.87 -0.33 0.40
N VAL A 111 5.85 -0.81 1.14
CA VAL A 111 5.70 -1.85 2.17
C VAL A 111 6.25 -1.34 3.48
N GLY A 112 5.48 -1.48 4.54
CA GLY A 112 5.94 -1.13 5.88
C GLY A 112 4.82 -1.06 6.92
N PRO A 113 5.13 -0.54 8.12
CA PRO A 113 4.15 -0.43 9.19
C PRO A 113 2.99 0.50 8.81
N GLN A 114 1.77 0.15 9.23
CA GLN A 114 0.56 0.93 8.94
C GLN A 114 0.68 2.39 9.42
N SER A 115 1.31 2.63 10.57
CA SER A 115 1.54 3.98 11.08
C SER A 115 2.40 4.83 10.16
N ALA A 116 3.46 4.24 9.60
CA ALA A 116 4.36 4.92 8.67
C ALA A 116 3.67 5.21 7.32
N ILE A 117 2.78 4.33 6.88
CA ILE A 117 1.97 4.55 5.68
C ILE A 117 1.02 5.74 5.86
N GLN A 118 0.41 5.89 7.04
CA GLN A 118 -0.42 7.05 7.34
C GLN A 118 0.37 8.37 7.32
N GLU A 119 1.59 8.38 7.85
CA GLU A 119 2.49 9.54 7.76
C GLU A 119 2.86 9.85 6.30
N LEU A 120 3.10 8.81 5.49
CA LEU A 120 3.44 8.95 4.09
C LEU A 120 2.32 9.61 3.28
N SER A 121 1.07 9.35 3.62
CA SER A 121 -0.08 10.00 2.98
C SER A 121 -0.06 11.51 3.16
N GLY A 122 0.42 11.97 4.29
CA GLY A 122 0.65 13.39 4.57
C GLY A 122 1.79 14.01 3.75
N LEU A 123 2.78 13.22 3.35
CA LEU A 123 3.97 13.68 2.63
C LEU A 123 3.81 13.64 1.11
N LEU A 124 3.22 12.58 0.57
CA LEU A 124 3.13 12.34 -0.87
C LEU A 124 1.75 12.61 -1.44
N GLY A 125 0.69 12.19 -0.75
CA GLY A 125 -0.68 12.28 -1.24
C GLY A 125 -1.53 11.10 -0.78
N PRO A 126 -2.72 10.92 -1.37
CA PRO A 126 -3.64 9.89 -0.93
C PRO A 126 -3.06 8.50 -1.09
N VAL A 127 -3.31 7.67 -0.09
CA VAL A 127 -3.10 6.23 -0.15
C VAL A 127 -4.28 5.65 -0.92
N GLU A 128 -3.98 5.00 -2.05
CA GLU A 128 -4.97 4.12 -2.67
C GLU A 128 -5.07 2.88 -1.78
N SER A 129 -6.07 2.85 -0.93
CA SER A 129 -6.53 1.58 -0.40
C SER A 129 -6.95 0.73 -1.61
N ASP A 130 -6.56 -0.53 -1.65
CA ASP A 130 -7.08 -1.52 -2.60
C ASP A 130 -8.60 -1.71 -2.39
N VAL A 131 -9.37 -0.64 -2.53
CA VAL A 131 -10.83 -0.64 -2.60
C VAL A 131 -11.25 -0.86 -4.06
N ALA A 132 -10.42 -1.56 -4.82
CA ALA A 132 -10.83 -2.14 -6.09
C ALA A 132 -11.51 -3.51 -5.90
N GLN A 133 -11.98 -3.83 -4.71
CA GLN A 133 -13.16 -4.66 -4.62
C GLN A 133 -14.34 -3.75 -4.98
N THR A 134 -14.58 -3.62 -6.28
CA THR A 134 -15.92 -3.27 -6.76
C THR A 134 -16.85 -4.11 -5.94
N ASP A 135 -17.66 -3.47 -5.07
CA ASP A 135 -18.63 -4.20 -4.27
C ASP A 135 -19.64 -4.79 -5.24
N MET A 136 -19.28 -6.00 -5.73
CA MET A 136 -20.09 -6.76 -6.67
C MET A 136 -21.49 -6.98 -6.10
N THR A 137 -21.63 -6.95 -4.78
CA THR A 137 -22.88 -7.07 -4.08
C THR A 137 -23.73 -5.82 -4.28
N THR A 138 -23.15 -4.64 -4.07
CA THR A 138 -23.84 -3.36 -4.31
C THR A 138 -24.17 -3.17 -5.78
N PHE A 139 -23.26 -3.54 -6.69
CA PHE A 139 -23.49 -3.48 -8.13
C PHE A 139 -24.62 -4.43 -8.55
N ALA A 140 -24.60 -5.68 -8.12
CA ALA A 140 -25.65 -6.67 -8.40
C ALA A 140 -27.00 -6.24 -7.82
N PHE A 141 -27.00 -5.67 -6.61
CA PHE A 141 -28.21 -5.15 -5.98
C PHE A 141 -28.79 -3.96 -6.75
N GLY A 142 -27.92 -3.07 -7.24
CA GLY A 142 -28.35 -1.95 -8.10
C GLY A 142 -29.01 -2.41 -9.38
N ILE A 143 -28.43 -3.39 -10.07
CA ILE A 143 -29.03 -3.99 -11.29
C ILE A 143 -30.36 -4.66 -10.96
N ALA A 144 -30.43 -5.46 -9.90
CA ALA A 144 -31.64 -6.16 -9.51
C ALA A 144 -32.78 -5.19 -9.16
N LEU A 145 -32.46 -4.12 -8.42
CA LEU A 145 -33.42 -3.08 -8.05
C LEU A 145 -33.90 -2.29 -9.26
N GLY A 146 -32.99 -1.90 -10.14
CA GLY A 146 -33.30 -1.20 -11.39
C GLY A 146 -34.20 -2.04 -12.31
N ALA A 147 -33.86 -3.32 -12.47
CA ALA A 147 -34.71 -4.25 -13.23
C ALA A 147 -36.10 -4.42 -12.61
N ALA A 148 -36.20 -4.53 -11.29
CA ALA A 148 -37.48 -4.62 -10.60
C ALA A 148 -38.37 -3.38 -10.80
N ILE A 149 -37.77 -2.19 -10.75
CA ILE A 149 -38.47 -0.92 -11.03
C ILE A 149 -38.88 -0.83 -12.51
N GLY A 150 -38.00 -1.28 -13.42
CA GLY A 150 -38.24 -1.26 -14.85
C GLY A 150 -39.40 -2.16 -15.31
N VAL A 151 -39.70 -3.21 -14.55
CA VAL A 151 -40.86 -4.10 -14.81
C VAL A 151 -42.20 -3.49 -14.35
N LEU A 152 -42.18 -2.49 -13.46
CA LEU A 152 -43.38 -1.84 -12.98
C LEU A 152 -44.04 -1.03 -14.10
N ALA A 153 -45.15 -1.52 -14.60
CA ALA A 153 -46.02 -0.82 -15.53
C ALA A 153 -47.22 -0.21 -14.80
N ILE A 154 -47.45 1.06 -15.00
CA ILE A 154 -48.62 1.79 -14.46
C ILE A 154 -49.65 1.95 -15.56
N ASN A 155 -50.86 1.51 -15.34
CA ASN A 155 -51.99 1.71 -16.29
C ASN A 155 -52.58 3.10 -16.05
N VAL A 156 -52.42 3.98 -17.03
CA VAL A 156 -53.06 5.31 -17.04
C VAL A 156 -54.04 5.39 -18.19
N GLY A 157 -55.34 5.44 -17.85
CA GLY A 157 -56.39 5.57 -18.85
C GLY A 157 -56.54 4.40 -19.84
N GLY A 158 -56.12 3.18 -19.41
CA GLY A 158 -56.19 1.97 -20.23
C GLY A 158 -54.93 1.73 -21.10
N ILE A 159 -53.93 2.60 -21.00
CA ILE A 159 -52.66 2.45 -21.68
C ILE A 159 -51.58 2.06 -20.67
N PRO A 160 -50.91 0.92 -20.84
CA PRO A 160 -49.80 0.53 -19.96
C PRO A 160 -48.56 1.41 -20.25
N ILE A 161 -48.17 2.22 -19.29
CA ILE A 161 -46.95 3.01 -19.34
C ILE A 161 -45.92 2.34 -18.44
N GLY A 162 -44.83 1.82 -19.00
CA GLY A 162 -43.70 1.24 -18.30
C GLY A 162 -42.43 1.93 -18.67
N ILE A 163 -41.49 2.04 -17.71
CA ILE A 163 -40.16 2.64 -17.95
C ILE A 163 -39.30 1.69 -18.81
N GLY A 164 -39.65 0.38 -18.81
CA GLY A 164 -38.89 -0.65 -19.50
C GLY A 164 -37.59 -1.01 -18.76
N LEU A 165 -37.05 -2.20 -19.07
CA LEU A 165 -35.83 -2.73 -18.41
C LEU A 165 -34.59 -1.85 -18.63
N ALA A 166 -34.58 -1.01 -19.67
CA ALA A 166 -33.46 -0.12 -19.99
C ALA A 166 -33.57 1.27 -19.33
N GLY A 167 -34.70 1.58 -18.68
CA GLY A 167 -34.92 2.88 -18.03
C GLY A 167 -35.04 2.81 -16.50
N GLY A 168 -34.86 1.61 -15.91
CA GLY A 168 -34.87 1.37 -14.46
C GLY A 168 -33.45 1.29 -13.87
#